data_9937adb25113b9360753c5e7abf7b40b
#
_entry.id   9937adb25113b9360753c5e7abf7b40b
#
_cell.length_a   1.000
_cell.length_b   1.000
_cell.length_c   1.000
_cell.angle_alpha   90.00
_cell.angle_beta   90.00
_cell.angle_gamma   90.00
#
_symmetry.space_group_name_H-M   'P 1'
#
loop_
_entity.id
_entity.type
_entity.pdbx_description
1 polymer ?
#
loop_
_entity_poly.entity_id
_entity_poly.type
_entity_poly.pdbx_seq_one_letter_code
_entity_poly.pdbx_strand_id
1 'polypeptide(L)'
;MKQTNQIPGLYDPSFEHDNCGIGACVNIKGVKNHQTVDNALKIVETLEHRAGKDAAGETGDGVGIMLQISHKFFNKACKEAGINIGKEREYGIGMFFFQIGRASCRERV
;
A
#
# COMPACT_ATOMS: atom_id res chain seq x y z
N MET A 1 -35.18 -28.64 0.18
CA MET A 1 -35.48 -27.24 0.59
C MET A 1 -34.32 -26.72 1.40
N LYS A 2 -33.49 -25.84 0.84
CA LYS A 2 -32.42 -25.16 1.58
C LYS A 2 -33.08 -24.00 2.35
N GLN A 3 -33.11 -24.09 3.67
CA GLN A 3 -33.48 -22.97 4.51
C GLN A 3 -32.41 -21.88 4.34
N THR A 4 -32.74 -20.80 3.65
CA THR A 4 -31.99 -19.57 3.68
C THR A 4 -32.19 -18.96 5.05
N ASN A 5 -31.21 -19.13 5.94
CA ASN A 5 -31.14 -18.30 7.17
C ASN A 5 -30.92 -16.86 6.74
N GLN A 6 -32.03 -16.16 6.50
CA GLN A 6 -31.99 -14.72 6.37
C GLN A 6 -31.71 -14.13 7.75
N ILE A 7 -30.51 -13.61 7.92
CA ILE A 7 -30.16 -12.79 9.08
C ILE A 7 -30.92 -11.48 8.93
N PRO A 8 -31.81 -11.12 9.87
CA PRO A 8 -32.55 -9.87 9.77
C PRO A 8 -31.60 -8.69 9.98
N GLY A 9 -31.49 -7.82 8.99
CA GLY A 9 -30.68 -6.59 9.07
C GLY A 9 -29.93 -6.28 7.78
N LEU A 10 -29.08 -5.26 7.84
CA LEU A 10 -28.20 -4.85 6.74
C LEU A 10 -26.88 -5.62 6.70
N TYR A 11 -26.67 -6.54 7.62
CA TYR A 11 -25.47 -7.37 7.68
C TYR A 11 -25.58 -8.51 6.69
N ASP A 12 -24.59 -8.63 5.81
CA ASP A 12 -24.44 -9.75 4.89
C ASP A 12 -23.06 -10.41 5.13
N PRO A 13 -23.02 -11.67 5.59
CA PRO A 13 -21.78 -12.37 5.87
C PRO A 13 -20.86 -12.53 4.66
N SER A 14 -21.40 -12.42 3.43
CA SER A 14 -20.59 -12.50 2.21
C SER A 14 -19.65 -11.31 2.02
N PHE A 15 -19.92 -10.20 2.72
CA PHE A 15 -19.05 -9.02 2.76
C PHE A 15 -18.06 -9.05 3.92
N GLU A 16 -18.14 -10.02 4.80
CA GLU A 16 -17.23 -10.18 5.92
C GLU A 16 -15.94 -10.85 5.43
N HIS A 17 -15.00 -10.01 5.00
CA HIS A 17 -13.66 -10.41 4.61
C HIS A 17 -12.68 -9.78 5.59
N ASP A 18 -11.96 -10.61 6.32
CA ASP A 18 -10.67 -10.34 6.91
C ASP A 18 -10.52 -9.26 7.99
N ASN A 19 -9.52 -9.46 8.81
CA ASN A 19 -9.08 -8.51 9.81
C ASN A 19 -8.23 -7.42 9.14
N CYS A 20 -8.52 -6.17 9.49
CA CYS A 20 -7.76 -5.02 9.03
C CYS A 20 -7.14 -4.27 10.22
N GLY A 21 -5.92 -3.82 10.07
CA GLY A 21 -5.24 -2.94 11.00
C GLY A 21 -4.77 -1.67 10.32
N ILE A 22 -5.05 -0.53 10.91
CA ILE A 22 -4.62 0.78 10.42
C ILE A 22 -3.90 1.53 11.52
N GLY A 23 -2.82 2.19 11.17
CA GLY A 23 -2.11 3.11 12.05
C GLY A 23 -1.63 4.34 11.30
N ALA A 24 -1.38 5.40 12.03
CA ALA A 24 -0.88 6.65 11.46
C ALA A 24 0.20 7.27 12.35
N CYS A 25 1.19 7.86 11.71
CA CYS A 25 2.24 8.63 12.36
C CYS A 25 2.41 9.97 11.65
N VAL A 26 2.39 11.07 12.39
CA VAL A 26 2.51 12.40 11.82
C VAL A 26 3.46 13.26 12.66
N ASN A 27 4.28 14.07 11.98
CA ASN A 27 5.05 15.10 12.63
C ASN A 27 4.22 16.40 12.69
N ILE A 28 3.78 16.79 13.90
CA ILE A 28 2.90 17.95 14.11
C ILE A 28 3.53 19.27 13.61
N LYS A 29 4.85 19.36 13.67
CA LYS A 29 5.60 20.55 13.19
C LYS A 29 5.83 20.54 11.68
N GLY A 30 5.39 19.50 10.98
CA GLY A 30 5.56 19.37 9.53
C GLY A 30 7.02 19.18 9.07
N VAL A 31 7.94 18.84 9.97
CA VAL A 31 9.34 18.61 9.63
C VAL A 31 9.49 17.22 9.01
N LYS A 32 10.00 17.19 7.77
CA LYS A 32 10.28 15.93 7.06
C LYS A 32 11.52 15.27 7.68
N ASN A 33 11.37 14.06 8.22
CA ASN A 33 12.46 13.26 8.72
C ASN A 33 12.22 11.77 8.48
N HIS A 34 13.28 11.00 8.46
CA HIS A 34 13.21 9.54 8.24
C HIS A 34 12.58 8.80 9.43
N GLN A 35 12.73 9.32 10.63
CA GLN A 35 12.16 8.71 11.85
C GLN A 35 10.64 8.54 11.77
N THR A 36 9.93 9.45 11.08
CA THR A 36 8.48 9.31 10.87
C THR A 36 8.16 8.10 10.00
N VAL A 37 9.01 7.82 8.99
CA VAL A 37 8.87 6.64 8.12
C VAL A 37 9.16 5.36 8.92
N ASP A 38 10.25 5.34 9.70
CA ASP A 38 10.59 4.19 10.55
C ASP A 38 9.48 3.87 11.55
N ASN A 39 8.90 4.90 12.15
CA ASN A 39 7.77 4.72 13.07
C ASN A 39 6.54 4.15 12.35
N ALA A 40 6.27 4.58 11.13
CA ALA A 40 5.16 4.05 10.32
C ALA A 40 5.40 2.58 9.94
N LEU A 41 6.62 2.20 9.56
CA LEU A 41 7.00 0.81 9.31
C LEU A 41 6.83 -0.04 10.57
N LYS A 42 7.24 0.47 11.71
CA LYS A 42 7.09 -0.21 13.00
C LYS A 42 5.62 -0.44 13.40
N ILE A 43 4.73 0.49 13.03
CA ILE A 43 3.28 0.28 13.18
C ILE A 43 2.84 -0.94 12.36
N VAL A 44 3.27 -1.03 11.10
CA VAL A 44 2.92 -2.17 10.24
C VAL A 44 3.39 -3.49 10.83
N GLU A 45 4.64 -3.57 11.28
CA GLU A 45 5.18 -4.76 11.96
C GLU A 45 4.38 -5.13 13.21
N THR A 46 4.01 -4.15 14.02
CA THR A 46 3.23 -4.37 15.24
C THR A 46 1.81 -4.87 14.94
N LEU A 47 1.26 -4.54 13.77
CA LEU A 47 -0.07 -4.96 13.33
C LEU A 47 -0.07 -6.35 12.65
N GLU A 48 1.03 -7.09 12.65
CA GLU A 48 1.10 -8.43 12.03
C GLU A 48 -0.01 -9.38 12.54
N HIS A 49 -0.37 -9.29 13.81
CA HIS A 49 -1.43 -10.09 14.43
C HIS A 49 -2.84 -9.78 13.86
N ARG A 50 -2.98 -8.70 13.10
CA ARG A 50 -4.18 -8.27 12.39
C ARG A 50 -4.13 -8.60 10.90
N ALA A 51 -3.01 -9.13 10.41
CA ALA A 51 -2.87 -9.52 9.02
C ALA A 51 -3.63 -10.83 8.76
N GLY A 52 -4.45 -10.86 7.72
CA GLY A 52 -5.01 -12.09 7.19
C GLY A 52 -3.90 -12.93 6.57
N LYS A 53 -3.82 -14.19 6.94
CA LYS A 53 -2.91 -15.18 6.34
C LYS A 53 -3.71 -16.39 5.92
N ASP A 54 -3.27 -17.06 4.86
CA ASP A 54 -3.84 -18.33 4.46
C ASP A 54 -3.59 -19.44 5.51
N ALA A 55 -4.24 -20.59 5.35
CA ALA A 55 -4.10 -21.70 6.29
C ALA A 55 -2.66 -22.26 6.37
N ALA A 56 -1.87 -22.09 5.33
CA ALA A 56 -0.45 -22.48 5.28
C ALA A 56 0.48 -21.39 5.83
N GLY A 57 -0.01 -20.15 5.99
CA GLY A 57 0.77 -19.00 6.42
C GLY A 57 1.76 -18.48 5.39
N GLU A 58 1.63 -18.91 4.14
CA GLU A 58 2.55 -18.58 3.03
C GLU A 58 2.12 -17.31 2.30
N THR A 59 0.82 -17.02 2.26
CA THR A 59 0.26 -15.83 1.62
C THR A 59 -0.58 -15.02 2.60
N GLY A 60 -0.69 -13.73 2.37
CA GLY A 60 -1.50 -12.81 3.17
C GLY A 60 -2.22 -11.80 2.29
N ASP A 61 -3.15 -11.05 2.88
CA ASP A 61 -3.99 -10.07 2.18
C ASP A 61 -3.23 -8.84 1.72
N GLY A 62 -1.98 -8.73 2.14
CA GLY A 62 -1.10 -7.66 1.79
C GLY A 62 -0.93 -6.63 2.90
N VAL A 63 0.07 -5.80 2.71
CA VAL A 63 0.46 -4.74 3.63
C VAL A 63 0.94 -3.54 2.80
N GLY A 64 0.71 -2.36 3.31
CA GLY A 64 1.15 -1.16 2.62
C GLY A 64 1.41 -0.01 3.58
N ILE A 65 2.21 0.92 3.11
CA ILE A 65 2.48 2.19 3.78
C ILE A 65 2.23 3.33 2.80
N MET A 66 1.55 4.35 3.26
CA MET A 66 1.35 5.58 2.50
C MET A 66 2.21 6.68 3.09
N LEU A 67 3.03 7.31 2.29
CA LEU A 67 3.91 8.39 2.72
C LEU A 67 4.02 9.48 1.67
N GLN A 68 4.56 10.61 2.07
CA GLN A 68 4.80 11.71 1.12
C GLN A 68 5.92 11.36 0.15
N ILE A 69 5.76 11.77 -1.11
CA ILE A 69 6.78 11.61 -2.13
C ILE A 69 8.05 12.37 -1.73
N SER A 70 9.20 11.68 -1.69
CA SER A 70 10.49 12.29 -1.44
C SER A 70 11.01 13.00 -2.70
N HIS A 71 10.72 14.29 -2.83
CA HIS A 71 11.17 15.07 -3.98
C HIS A 71 12.71 15.04 -4.15
N LYS A 72 13.45 15.08 -3.05
CA LYS A 72 14.92 15.01 -3.09
C LYS A 72 15.42 13.72 -3.72
N PHE A 73 14.84 12.58 -3.35
CA PHE A 73 15.21 11.28 -3.89
C PHE A 73 14.86 11.18 -5.39
N PHE A 74 13.60 11.45 -5.74
CA PHE A 74 13.15 11.29 -7.12
C PHE A 74 13.79 12.31 -8.07
N ASN A 75 14.05 13.53 -7.62
CA ASN A 75 14.76 14.52 -8.43
C ASN A 75 16.19 14.05 -8.75
N LYS A 76 16.89 13.41 -7.79
CA LYS A 76 18.20 12.83 -8.03
C LYS A 76 18.12 11.67 -9.02
N ALA A 77 17.27 10.69 -8.75
CA ALA A 77 17.12 9.49 -9.58
C ALA A 77 16.68 9.81 -11.02
N CYS A 78 15.71 10.72 -11.16
CA CYS A 78 15.22 11.13 -12.48
C CYS A 78 16.27 11.93 -13.26
N LYS A 79 17.06 12.79 -12.60
CA LYS A 79 18.19 13.47 -13.26
C LYS A 79 19.24 12.50 -13.79
N GLU A 80 19.57 11.45 -13.03
CA GLU A 80 20.47 10.38 -13.47
C GLU A 80 19.92 9.65 -14.70
N ALA A 81 18.59 9.52 -14.79
CA ALA A 81 17.89 8.95 -15.95
C ALA A 81 17.60 9.97 -17.08
N GLY A 82 18.06 11.23 -16.96
CA GLY A 82 17.80 12.28 -17.96
C GLY A 82 16.37 12.84 -17.97
N ILE A 83 15.58 12.58 -16.93
CA ILE A 83 14.18 13.00 -16.82
C ILE A 83 14.07 14.21 -15.90
N ASN A 84 13.36 15.26 -16.34
CA ASN A 84 13.03 16.42 -15.53
C ASN A 84 11.61 16.27 -14.97
N ILE A 85 11.48 16.18 -13.65
CA ILE A 85 10.20 15.99 -12.96
C ILE A 85 9.51 17.28 -12.49
N GLY A 86 10.10 18.44 -12.76
CA GLY A 86 9.54 19.71 -12.30
C GLY A 86 9.70 19.97 -10.79
N LYS A 87 8.79 20.76 -10.23
CA LYS A 87 8.82 21.14 -8.82
C LYS A 87 8.11 20.11 -7.94
N GLU A 88 8.37 20.23 -6.63
CA GLU A 88 7.66 19.45 -5.62
C GLU A 88 6.14 19.62 -5.75
N ARG A 89 5.39 18.52 -5.74
CA ARG A 89 3.93 18.43 -5.88
C ARG A 89 3.37 18.69 -7.30
N GLU A 90 4.22 18.83 -8.31
CA GLU A 90 3.78 18.98 -9.71
C GLU A 90 3.75 17.64 -10.44
N TYR A 91 4.10 16.53 -9.80
CA TYR A 91 4.17 15.20 -10.41
C TYR A 91 3.62 14.12 -9.47
N GLY A 92 3.25 13.01 -10.03
CA GLY A 92 2.89 11.79 -9.33
C GLY A 92 3.86 10.66 -9.65
N ILE A 93 3.84 9.61 -8.83
CA ILE A 93 4.66 8.43 -9.01
C ILE A 93 3.77 7.21 -9.04
N GLY A 94 3.97 6.35 -10.04
CA GLY A 94 3.35 5.05 -10.14
C GLY A 94 4.42 3.96 -10.13
N MET A 95 4.20 2.90 -9.38
CA MET A 95 5.03 1.71 -9.39
C MET A 95 4.22 0.55 -9.97
N PHE A 96 4.76 -0.12 -10.98
CA PHE A 96 4.11 -1.23 -11.66
C PHE A 96 4.96 -2.49 -11.49
N PHE A 97 4.33 -3.55 -11.00
CA PHE A 97 4.96 -4.86 -10.86
C PHE A 97 4.34 -5.80 -11.90
N PHE A 98 5.17 -6.29 -12.81
CA PHE A 98 4.74 -7.20 -13.86
C PHE A 98 5.19 -8.61 -13.54
N GLN A 99 4.24 -9.54 -13.57
CA GLN A 99 4.56 -10.95 -13.47
C GLN A 99 5.07 -11.46 -14.82
N ILE A 100 6.24 -12.07 -14.85
CA ILE A 100 6.83 -12.64 -16.07
C ILE A 100 5.86 -13.71 -16.62
N GLY A 101 5.49 -13.55 -17.89
CA GLY A 101 4.61 -14.48 -18.63
C GLY A 101 3.11 -14.15 -18.61
N ARG A 102 2.66 -13.14 -17.84
CA ARG A 102 1.24 -12.71 -17.84
C ARG A 102 0.99 -11.30 -18.36
N ALA A 103 1.98 -10.46 -18.38
CA ALA A 103 1.85 -9.13 -18.96
C ALA A 103 2.28 -9.19 -20.41
N SER A 104 1.35 -9.05 -21.34
CA SER A 104 1.70 -8.66 -22.72
C SER A 104 2.06 -7.18 -22.69
N CYS A 105 3.25 -6.84 -22.26
CA CYS A 105 3.83 -5.55 -22.56
C CYS A 105 4.06 -5.48 -24.06
N ARG A 106 3.06 -5.05 -24.80
CA ARG A 106 3.30 -4.48 -26.13
C ARG A 106 3.95 -3.13 -25.88
N GLU A 107 5.27 -3.11 -25.92
CA GLU A 107 6.00 -1.90 -26.21
C GLU A 107 5.44 -1.33 -27.51
N ARG A 108 4.69 -0.27 -27.40
CA ARG A 108 4.53 0.65 -28.52
C ARG A 108 5.57 1.75 -28.31
N VAL A 109 6.67 1.57 -29.00
CA VAL A 109 7.57 2.68 -29.31
C VAL A 109 6.82 3.67 -30.20
#